data_feb9469672bd9975369d2390c5a03630
#
_entry.id   feb9469672bd9975369d2390c5a03630
#
_cell.length_a   1.000
_cell.length_b   1.000
_cell.length_c   1.000
_cell.angle_alpha   90.00
_cell.angle_beta   90.00
_cell.angle_gamma   90.00
#
_symmetry.space_group_name_H-M   'P 1'
#
loop_
_entity.id
_entity.type
_entity.pdbx_description
1 polymer ?
#
loop_
_entity_poly.entity_id
_entity_poly.type
_entity_poly.pdbx_seq_one_letter_code
_entity_poly.pdbx_strand_id
1 'polypeptide(L)'
;MSASRILSVAWVPVVALAVVLQATTDSALVADVVYLAVLVGASVAAWAGVSRSPRGRRLVPCLVATGITLNAIGDVLWTFLERAGTNTEVSVADLPWYGSYVFLCLAMWTVLTQSREGGRADLDFVVDAVTIVVISVLAFWTFSVEAIVSDTSVSPLVRAAWSAYPVLDAVLLALVLRLLWSRSARAVIDVWFGLGVGLWLVADVLYIHLPEDPTALVVMDAGWMVAPVLMARAAWRSYDAEPADVRREKAPMGWVPRMLLAVFPLVVPPGLELVGDLRGRDDQPLQLLIGTVVVMALALVRIGRLILSEQRAQRDLVEARDQALAASEAKSMFLANMSHEIRTPLTTVLVAAGLLKETPMSEVQQRFVEKVHRSGGQLQTLVEGLLDFSRIEAGHAVLDRAEFDLRAVVTDVVDAHLPRATRKGLTFDWEIDPRVPSTVVGDRQRVFQVLNNLVENAVKFTEEGRVGLSAAPLDDGGTAGGVQLAVTDTGIGIHDGDLASIFESFTQVDGTAARNYSGTGLGLAICKQVTELMGGTIEVRSELGVGTTFTVRLPLEALASDPAARALSS
;
A
#
# COMPACT_ATOMS: atom_id res chain seq x y z
N MET A 1 -32.76 1.85 -11.99
CA MET A 1 -31.96 0.75 -12.61
C MET A 1 -31.79 1.08 -14.07
N SER A 2 -30.55 1.21 -14.56
CA SER A 2 -30.31 1.52 -15.99
C SER A 2 -30.72 0.32 -16.86
N ALA A 3 -31.19 0.57 -18.09
CA ALA A 3 -31.59 -0.45 -19.06
C ALA A 3 -30.51 -1.55 -19.26
N SER A 4 -29.24 -1.20 -19.06
CA SER A 4 -28.11 -2.15 -19.12
C SER A 4 -28.12 -3.20 -18.01
N ARG A 5 -28.58 -2.86 -16.80
CA ARG A 5 -28.71 -3.84 -15.69
C ARG A 5 -29.90 -4.80 -15.90
N ILE A 6 -30.96 -4.35 -16.52
CA ILE A 6 -32.11 -5.22 -16.82
C ILE A 6 -31.73 -6.25 -17.89
N LEU A 7 -31.05 -5.83 -18.95
CA LEU A 7 -30.55 -6.72 -20.01
C LEU A 7 -29.49 -7.72 -19.48
N SER A 8 -28.70 -7.35 -18.45
CA SER A 8 -27.66 -8.22 -17.88
C SER A 8 -28.19 -9.39 -17.04
N VAL A 9 -29.49 -9.40 -16.69
CA VAL A 9 -30.12 -10.45 -15.88
C VAL A 9 -31.29 -11.13 -16.63
N ALA A 10 -31.82 -10.50 -17.70
CA ALA A 10 -32.97 -10.98 -18.44
C ALA A 10 -32.76 -12.34 -19.13
N TRP A 11 -31.52 -12.74 -19.40
CA TRP A 11 -31.17 -14.05 -19.98
C TRP A 11 -31.34 -15.20 -18.99
N VAL A 12 -31.23 -14.95 -17.66
CA VAL A 12 -31.28 -16.00 -16.61
C VAL A 12 -32.61 -16.78 -16.66
N PRO A 13 -33.78 -16.14 -16.62
CA PRO A 13 -35.05 -16.87 -16.71
C PRO A 13 -35.24 -17.59 -18.04
N VAL A 14 -34.71 -17.04 -19.14
CA VAL A 14 -34.81 -17.68 -20.47
C VAL A 14 -34.00 -18.97 -20.53
N VAL A 15 -32.75 -18.94 -20.02
CA VAL A 15 -31.91 -20.14 -19.98
C VAL A 15 -32.45 -21.15 -18.98
N ALA A 16 -32.90 -20.70 -17.79
CA ALA A 16 -33.53 -21.59 -16.82
C ALA A 16 -34.78 -22.30 -17.41
N LEU A 17 -35.61 -21.57 -18.12
CA LEU A 17 -36.78 -22.16 -18.82
C LEU A 17 -36.34 -23.15 -19.91
N ALA A 18 -35.28 -22.83 -20.67
CA ALA A 18 -34.76 -23.72 -21.69
C ALA A 18 -34.22 -25.04 -21.09
N VAL A 19 -33.46 -24.97 -19.98
CA VAL A 19 -32.97 -26.15 -19.25
C VAL A 19 -34.15 -27.00 -18.73
N VAL A 20 -35.17 -26.39 -18.13
CA VAL A 20 -36.33 -27.12 -17.67
C VAL A 20 -37.08 -27.77 -18.84
N LEU A 21 -37.28 -27.04 -19.94
CA LEU A 21 -37.99 -27.57 -21.13
C LEU A 21 -37.21 -28.73 -21.76
N GLN A 22 -35.91 -28.63 -21.89
CA GLN A 22 -35.04 -29.71 -22.40
C GLN A 22 -35.12 -30.95 -21.51
N ALA A 23 -35.06 -30.78 -20.17
CA ALA A 23 -35.11 -31.89 -19.21
C ALA A 23 -36.48 -32.55 -19.06
N THR A 24 -37.59 -31.89 -19.42
CA THR A 24 -38.95 -32.37 -19.18
C THR A 24 -39.71 -32.78 -20.45
N THR A 25 -39.14 -32.50 -21.64
CA THR A 25 -39.81 -32.85 -22.90
C THR A 25 -39.59 -34.31 -23.29
N ASP A 26 -40.65 -35.00 -23.69
CA ASP A 26 -40.56 -36.36 -24.23
C ASP A 26 -40.12 -36.38 -25.70
N SER A 27 -40.02 -35.24 -26.36
CA SER A 27 -39.63 -35.14 -27.77
C SER A 27 -38.13 -34.87 -27.90
N ALA A 28 -37.37 -35.85 -28.36
CA ALA A 28 -35.94 -35.68 -28.64
C ALA A 28 -35.66 -34.51 -29.63
N LEU A 29 -36.54 -34.27 -30.60
CA LEU A 29 -36.42 -33.14 -31.51
C LEU A 29 -36.51 -31.80 -30.79
N VAL A 30 -37.47 -31.67 -29.85
CA VAL A 30 -37.64 -30.43 -29.09
C VAL A 30 -36.45 -30.23 -28.13
N ALA A 31 -35.98 -31.29 -27.46
CA ALA A 31 -34.81 -31.25 -26.59
C ALA A 31 -33.59 -30.72 -27.35
N ASP A 32 -33.25 -31.31 -28.51
CA ASP A 32 -32.09 -30.91 -29.31
C ASP A 32 -32.22 -29.46 -29.83
N VAL A 33 -33.41 -29.08 -30.32
CA VAL A 33 -33.64 -27.70 -30.81
C VAL A 33 -33.45 -26.68 -29.68
N VAL A 34 -33.98 -26.95 -28.48
CA VAL A 34 -33.82 -26.06 -27.31
C VAL A 34 -32.36 -25.98 -26.89
N TYR A 35 -31.66 -27.11 -26.80
CA TYR A 35 -30.25 -27.20 -26.48
C TYR A 35 -29.41 -26.36 -27.44
N LEU A 36 -29.50 -26.64 -28.73
CA LEU A 36 -28.74 -25.93 -29.78
C LEU A 36 -29.11 -24.44 -29.87
N ALA A 37 -30.38 -24.07 -29.62
CA ALA A 37 -30.78 -22.67 -29.61
C ALA A 37 -30.08 -21.87 -28.51
N VAL A 38 -29.86 -22.47 -27.34
CA VAL A 38 -29.11 -21.83 -26.26
C VAL A 38 -27.64 -21.65 -26.63
N LEU A 39 -26.98 -22.66 -27.22
CA LEU A 39 -25.56 -22.58 -27.62
C LEU A 39 -25.35 -21.54 -28.74
N VAL A 40 -26.19 -21.55 -29.76
CA VAL A 40 -26.15 -20.55 -30.82
C VAL A 40 -26.44 -19.15 -30.27
N GLY A 41 -27.41 -19.02 -29.35
CA GLY A 41 -27.73 -17.77 -28.66
C GLY A 41 -26.55 -17.24 -27.87
N ALA A 42 -25.82 -18.10 -27.15
CA ALA A 42 -24.61 -17.74 -26.43
C ALA A 42 -23.50 -17.23 -27.38
N SER A 43 -23.32 -17.91 -28.54
CA SER A 43 -22.38 -17.50 -29.59
C SER A 43 -22.72 -16.11 -30.14
N VAL A 44 -24.00 -15.89 -30.53
CA VAL A 44 -24.48 -14.59 -31.01
C VAL A 44 -24.28 -13.50 -29.96
N ALA A 45 -24.60 -13.79 -28.71
CA ALA A 45 -24.37 -12.86 -27.58
C ALA A 45 -22.89 -12.51 -27.44
N ALA A 46 -21.98 -13.48 -27.50
CA ALA A 46 -20.55 -13.26 -27.44
C ALA A 46 -20.06 -12.32 -28.57
N TRP A 47 -20.46 -12.57 -29.82
CA TRP A 47 -20.13 -11.71 -30.96
C TRP A 47 -20.75 -10.31 -30.88
N ALA A 48 -21.94 -10.16 -30.30
CA ALA A 48 -22.52 -8.86 -30.00
C ALA A 48 -21.68 -8.08 -29.00
N GLY A 49 -21.07 -8.76 -28.01
CA GLY A 49 -20.10 -8.17 -27.09
C GLY A 49 -18.83 -7.68 -27.80
N VAL A 50 -18.28 -8.51 -28.70
CA VAL A 50 -17.13 -8.15 -29.56
C VAL A 50 -17.39 -6.87 -30.37
N SER A 51 -18.58 -6.76 -30.99
CA SER A 51 -18.93 -5.61 -31.82
C SER A 51 -18.93 -4.29 -31.05
N ARG A 52 -19.28 -4.34 -29.77
CA ARG A 52 -19.30 -3.19 -28.83
C ARG A 52 -17.93 -2.84 -28.26
N SER A 53 -17.00 -3.77 -28.28
CA SER A 53 -15.66 -3.56 -27.72
C SER A 53 -14.84 -2.58 -28.58
N PRO A 54 -14.05 -1.64 -27.98
CA PRO A 54 -13.14 -0.77 -28.70
C PRO A 54 -12.14 -1.57 -29.54
N ARG A 55 -11.77 -1.07 -30.74
CA ARG A 55 -10.90 -1.80 -31.70
C ARG A 55 -9.60 -2.32 -31.07
N GLY A 56 -8.97 -1.57 -30.16
CA GLY A 56 -7.73 -1.99 -29.48
C GLY A 56 -7.90 -3.04 -28.39
N ARG A 57 -9.14 -3.42 -28.02
CA ARG A 57 -9.44 -4.39 -26.95
C ARG A 57 -10.28 -5.59 -27.43
N ARG A 58 -10.40 -5.79 -28.73
CA ARG A 58 -11.25 -6.85 -29.30
C ARG A 58 -10.65 -8.26 -29.25
N LEU A 59 -9.33 -8.38 -29.03
CA LEU A 59 -8.64 -9.67 -29.14
C LEU A 59 -9.23 -10.72 -28.18
N VAL A 60 -9.29 -10.41 -26.88
CA VAL A 60 -9.83 -11.36 -25.88
C VAL A 60 -11.31 -11.69 -26.12
N PRO A 61 -12.21 -10.71 -26.30
CA PRO A 61 -13.59 -11.00 -26.67
C PRO A 61 -13.73 -11.84 -27.93
N CYS A 62 -12.92 -11.59 -28.98
CA CYS A 62 -12.92 -12.38 -30.20
C CYS A 62 -12.52 -13.84 -29.95
N LEU A 63 -11.45 -14.06 -29.17
CA LEU A 63 -11.00 -15.42 -28.83
C LEU A 63 -12.08 -16.19 -28.07
N VAL A 64 -12.71 -15.55 -27.06
CA VAL A 64 -13.81 -16.14 -26.30
C VAL A 64 -15.01 -16.46 -27.23
N ALA A 65 -15.45 -15.50 -28.07
CA ALA A 65 -16.57 -15.71 -28.98
C ALA A 65 -16.29 -16.81 -29.99
N THR A 66 -15.05 -16.88 -30.51
CA THR A 66 -14.63 -17.96 -31.42
C THR A 66 -14.68 -19.31 -30.72
N GLY A 67 -14.15 -19.43 -29.50
CA GLY A 67 -14.22 -20.67 -28.71
C GLY A 67 -15.64 -21.14 -28.48
N ILE A 68 -16.56 -20.26 -28.03
CA ILE A 68 -17.97 -20.58 -27.81
C ILE A 68 -18.65 -20.99 -29.15
N THR A 69 -18.31 -20.31 -30.23
CA THR A 69 -18.89 -20.61 -31.55
C THR A 69 -18.42 -21.97 -32.07
N LEU A 70 -17.16 -22.31 -31.93
CA LEU A 70 -16.63 -23.62 -32.29
C LEU A 70 -17.27 -24.73 -31.46
N ASN A 71 -17.49 -24.51 -30.17
CA ASN A 71 -18.24 -25.46 -29.38
C ASN A 71 -19.64 -25.72 -29.95
N ALA A 72 -20.40 -24.65 -30.18
CA ALA A 72 -21.74 -24.77 -30.76
C ALA A 72 -21.75 -25.46 -32.15
N ILE A 73 -20.73 -25.23 -32.97
CA ILE A 73 -20.58 -25.93 -34.26
C ILE A 73 -20.35 -27.43 -34.02
N GLY A 74 -19.54 -27.81 -33.06
CA GLY A 74 -19.32 -29.21 -32.70
C GLY A 74 -20.63 -29.91 -32.32
N ASP A 75 -21.42 -29.28 -31.43
CA ASP A 75 -22.72 -29.82 -31.00
C ASP A 75 -23.74 -29.93 -32.15
N VAL A 76 -23.78 -28.97 -33.04
CA VAL A 76 -24.62 -29.02 -34.22
C VAL A 76 -24.21 -30.19 -35.15
N LEU A 77 -22.92 -30.34 -35.41
CA LEU A 77 -22.40 -31.44 -36.22
C LEU A 77 -22.68 -32.80 -35.58
N TRP A 78 -22.45 -32.91 -34.27
CA TRP A 78 -22.74 -34.14 -33.52
C TRP A 78 -24.22 -34.54 -33.61
N THR A 79 -25.12 -33.62 -33.32
CA THR A 79 -26.57 -33.85 -33.37
C THR A 79 -27.02 -34.25 -34.80
N PHE A 80 -26.40 -33.66 -35.82
CA PHE A 80 -26.70 -34.03 -37.23
C PHE A 80 -26.22 -35.43 -37.55
N LEU A 81 -24.97 -35.81 -37.18
CA LEU A 81 -24.38 -37.13 -37.40
C LEU A 81 -25.14 -38.22 -36.67
N GLU A 82 -25.53 -37.96 -35.43
CA GLU A 82 -26.32 -38.87 -34.61
C GLU A 82 -27.68 -39.17 -35.24
N ARG A 83 -28.40 -38.16 -35.69
CA ARG A 83 -29.67 -38.32 -36.40
C ARG A 83 -29.54 -38.99 -37.76
N ALA A 84 -28.41 -38.80 -38.45
CA ALA A 84 -28.12 -39.49 -39.70
C ALA A 84 -27.72 -40.96 -39.48
N GLY A 85 -27.56 -41.43 -38.25
CA GLY A 85 -27.12 -42.80 -37.95
C GLY A 85 -25.66 -43.09 -38.37
N THR A 86 -24.85 -42.05 -38.56
CA THR A 86 -23.44 -42.14 -38.98
C THR A 86 -22.48 -41.83 -37.82
N ASN A 87 -22.98 -41.93 -36.62
CA ASN A 87 -22.19 -41.59 -35.42
C ASN A 87 -21.07 -42.61 -35.21
N THR A 88 -19.85 -42.14 -35.19
CA THR A 88 -18.63 -42.92 -34.90
C THR A 88 -18.05 -42.44 -33.59
N GLU A 89 -17.34 -43.32 -32.89
CA GLU A 89 -16.66 -43.01 -31.58
C GLU A 89 -15.76 -41.76 -31.67
N VAL A 90 -15.19 -41.47 -32.83
CA VAL A 90 -14.49 -40.22 -33.17
C VAL A 90 -15.08 -39.68 -34.45
N SER A 91 -15.49 -38.43 -34.45
CA SER A 91 -16.21 -37.80 -35.54
C SER A 91 -15.61 -36.45 -35.98
N VAL A 92 -16.16 -35.87 -37.04
CA VAL A 92 -15.78 -34.54 -37.51
C VAL A 92 -16.13 -33.45 -36.46
N ALA A 93 -17.07 -33.74 -35.54
CA ALA A 93 -17.46 -32.83 -34.45
C ALA A 93 -16.34 -32.60 -33.43
N ASP A 94 -15.40 -33.55 -33.30
CA ASP A 94 -14.25 -33.40 -32.37
C ASP A 94 -13.33 -32.23 -32.78
N LEU A 95 -13.19 -31.94 -34.06
CA LEU A 95 -12.33 -30.86 -34.56
C LEU A 95 -12.75 -29.48 -34.03
N PRO A 96 -14.00 -29.00 -34.15
CA PRO A 96 -14.43 -27.75 -33.58
C PRO A 96 -14.43 -27.79 -32.03
N TRP A 97 -14.70 -28.91 -31.37
CA TRP A 97 -14.60 -29.00 -29.93
C TRP A 97 -13.14 -28.76 -29.44
N TYR A 98 -12.14 -29.42 -30.02
CA TYR A 98 -10.72 -29.13 -29.72
C TYR A 98 -10.35 -27.68 -30.03
N GLY A 99 -10.84 -27.14 -31.15
CA GLY A 99 -10.67 -25.74 -31.52
C GLY A 99 -11.19 -24.79 -30.41
N SER A 100 -12.34 -25.11 -29.82
CA SER A 100 -12.93 -24.37 -28.72
C SER A 100 -11.95 -24.23 -27.56
N TYR A 101 -11.38 -25.33 -27.07
CA TYR A 101 -10.37 -25.32 -26.00
C TYR A 101 -9.16 -24.45 -26.35
N VAL A 102 -8.63 -24.60 -27.57
CA VAL A 102 -7.47 -23.81 -28.02
C VAL A 102 -7.76 -22.31 -27.93
N PHE A 103 -8.91 -21.85 -28.45
CA PHE A 103 -9.26 -20.44 -28.45
C PHE A 103 -9.57 -19.92 -27.02
N LEU A 104 -10.22 -20.69 -26.19
CA LEU A 104 -10.45 -20.32 -24.78
C LEU A 104 -9.13 -20.26 -23.99
N CYS A 105 -8.23 -21.22 -24.16
CA CYS A 105 -6.90 -21.17 -23.54
C CYS A 105 -6.08 -19.96 -24.02
N LEU A 106 -6.12 -19.64 -25.33
CA LEU A 106 -5.48 -18.45 -25.88
C LEU A 106 -6.08 -17.16 -25.31
N ALA A 107 -7.40 -17.10 -25.10
CA ALA A 107 -8.04 -15.95 -24.46
C ALA A 107 -7.51 -15.76 -23.04
N MET A 108 -7.46 -16.83 -22.22
CA MET A 108 -6.95 -16.80 -20.86
C MET A 108 -5.47 -16.40 -20.82
N TRP A 109 -4.66 -17.01 -21.67
CA TRP A 109 -3.24 -16.67 -21.81
C TRP A 109 -3.03 -15.20 -22.17
N THR A 110 -3.82 -14.68 -23.11
CA THR A 110 -3.76 -13.27 -23.52
C THR A 110 -4.09 -12.34 -22.36
N VAL A 111 -5.15 -12.63 -21.59
CA VAL A 111 -5.50 -11.84 -20.40
C VAL A 111 -4.39 -11.86 -19.37
N LEU A 112 -3.84 -13.03 -19.11
CA LEU A 112 -2.76 -13.21 -18.16
C LEU A 112 -1.47 -12.48 -18.56
N THR A 113 -1.19 -12.34 -19.86
CA THR A 113 0.00 -11.65 -20.37
C THR A 113 -0.22 -10.15 -20.54
N GLN A 114 -1.41 -9.68 -20.94
CA GLN A 114 -1.72 -8.26 -21.10
C GLN A 114 -1.93 -7.50 -19.79
N SER A 115 -2.30 -8.19 -18.73
CA SER A 115 -2.50 -7.58 -17.40
C SER A 115 -1.20 -7.11 -16.73
N ARG A 116 -0.09 -6.95 -17.48
CA ARG A 116 1.25 -6.67 -16.97
C ARG A 116 1.78 -5.31 -17.39
N GLU A 117 2.24 -4.57 -16.42
CA GLU A 117 3.11 -3.41 -16.63
C GLU A 117 4.54 -3.89 -16.87
N GLY A 118 5.10 -3.60 -18.07
CA GLY A 118 6.53 -3.74 -18.30
C GLY A 118 7.02 -4.74 -19.35
N GLY A 119 6.15 -5.42 -20.11
CA GLY A 119 6.52 -6.11 -21.38
C GLY A 119 7.51 -7.30 -21.28
N ARG A 120 8.05 -7.65 -20.11
CA ARG A 120 8.89 -8.84 -19.91
C ARG A 120 8.07 -9.93 -19.22
N ALA A 121 8.07 -11.13 -19.80
CA ALA A 121 7.51 -12.30 -19.15
C ALA A 121 8.21 -12.52 -17.82
N ASP A 122 7.49 -12.28 -16.73
CA ASP A 122 7.98 -12.58 -15.40
C ASP A 122 8.07 -14.10 -15.29
N LEU A 123 9.28 -14.62 -15.27
CA LEU A 123 9.53 -16.06 -15.17
C LEU A 123 8.78 -16.69 -13.98
N ASP A 124 8.57 -15.93 -12.91
CA ASP A 124 7.81 -16.41 -11.76
C ASP A 124 6.37 -16.78 -12.11
N PHE A 125 5.76 -15.97 -12.97
CA PHE A 125 4.42 -16.26 -13.44
C PHE A 125 4.39 -17.50 -14.35
N VAL A 126 5.35 -17.62 -15.25
CA VAL A 126 5.42 -18.79 -16.14
C VAL A 126 5.61 -20.06 -15.31
N VAL A 127 6.51 -20.02 -14.32
CA VAL A 127 6.73 -21.15 -13.41
C VAL A 127 5.45 -21.48 -12.63
N ASP A 128 4.76 -20.49 -12.07
CA ASP A 128 3.49 -20.72 -11.36
C ASP A 128 2.42 -21.31 -12.29
N ALA A 129 2.25 -20.76 -13.50
CA ALA A 129 1.27 -21.24 -14.46
C ALA A 129 1.57 -22.67 -14.90
N VAL A 130 2.82 -22.96 -15.25
CA VAL A 130 3.24 -24.33 -15.63
C VAL A 130 3.06 -25.29 -14.47
N THR A 131 3.36 -24.87 -13.24
CA THR A 131 3.16 -25.72 -12.05
C THR A 131 1.68 -26.10 -11.88
N ILE A 132 0.76 -25.14 -12.00
CA ILE A 132 -0.67 -25.41 -11.88
C ILE A 132 -1.14 -26.32 -13.03
N VAL A 133 -0.66 -26.12 -14.26
CA VAL A 133 -0.97 -27.00 -15.41
C VAL A 133 -0.51 -28.43 -15.12
N VAL A 134 0.75 -28.61 -14.71
CA VAL A 134 1.28 -29.96 -14.42
C VAL A 134 0.47 -30.67 -13.34
N ILE A 135 0.13 -29.96 -12.27
CA ILE A 135 -0.68 -30.54 -11.17
C ILE A 135 -2.07 -30.91 -11.66
N SER A 136 -2.73 -30.04 -12.45
CA SER A 136 -4.05 -30.30 -13.01
C SER A 136 -4.02 -31.50 -13.96
N VAL A 137 -3.01 -31.58 -14.82
CA VAL A 137 -2.83 -32.74 -15.73
C VAL A 137 -2.61 -34.03 -14.93
N LEU A 138 -1.80 -34.01 -13.89
CA LEU A 138 -1.60 -35.18 -13.02
C LEU A 138 -2.89 -35.62 -12.34
N ALA A 139 -3.67 -34.67 -11.83
CA ALA A 139 -4.97 -34.98 -11.22
C ALA A 139 -5.93 -35.60 -12.24
N PHE A 140 -6.10 -34.98 -13.40
CA PHE A 140 -6.98 -35.53 -14.44
C PHE A 140 -6.45 -36.85 -15.00
N TRP A 141 -5.14 -37.06 -15.08
CA TRP A 141 -4.55 -38.34 -15.43
C TRP A 141 -5.02 -39.44 -14.49
N THR A 142 -4.84 -39.22 -13.19
CA THR A 142 -5.22 -40.21 -12.16
C THR A 142 -6.72 -40.48 -12.11
N PHE A 143 -7.55 -39.45 -12.33
CA PHE A 143 -9.01 -39.59 -12.20
C PHE A 143 -9.72 -40.03 -13.49
N SER A 144 -9.23 -39.64 -14.67
CA SER A 144 -9.96 -39.81 -15.93
C SER A 144 -9.14 -40.41 -17.05
N VAL A 145 -7.92 -39.92 -17.32
CA VAL A 145 -7.14 -40.32 -18.51
C VAL A 145 -6.69 -41.77 -18.42
N GLU A 146 -6.29 -42.20 -17.26
CA GLU A 146 -5.80 -43.59 -17.03
C GLU A 146 -6.85 -44.62 -17.42
N ALA A 147 -8.11 -44.43 -17.02
CA ALA A 147 -9.20 -45.33 -17.36
C ALA A 147 -9.42 -45.44 -18.90
N ILE A 148 -9.31 -44.30 -19.60
CA ILE A 148 -9.46 -44.25 -21.06
C ILE A 148 -8.28 -44.92 -21.77
N VAL A 149 -7.04 -44.62 -21.34
CA VAL A 149 -5.83 -45.16 -21.99
C VAL A 149 -5.68 -46.68 -21.79
N SER A 150 -6.11 -47.17 -20.64
CA SER A 150 -6.06 -48.61 -20.29
C SER A 150 -7.16 -49.43 -20.92
N ASP A 151 -8.23 -48.81 -21.47
CA ASP A 151 -9.32 -49.51 -22.15
C ASP A 151 -8.86 -50.07 -23.50
N THR A 152 -8.62 -51.40 -23.54
CA THR A 152 -8.21 -52.10 -24.74
C THR A 152 -9.39 -52.51 -25.65
N SER A 153 -10.63 -52.26 -25.25
CA SER A 153 -11.82 -52.59 -26.03
C SER A 153 -12.00 -51.64 -27.26
N VAL A 154 -11.44 -50.42 -27.15
CA VAL A 154 -11.51 -49.38 -28.21
C VAL A 154 -10.18 -49.23 -28.95
N SER A 155 -10.24 -48.69 -30.19
CA SER A 155 -9.04 -48.51 -31.01
C SER A 155 -8.05 -47.48 -30.41
N PRO A 156 -6.74 -47.59 -30.74
CA PRO A 156 -5.74 -46.63 -30.25
C PRO A 156 -6.04 -45.17 -30.61
N LEU A 157 -6.66 -44.95 -31.78
CA LEU A 157 -7.06 -43.63 -32.24
C LEU A 157 -8.16 -43.02 -31.34
N VAL A 158 -9.15 -43.81 -30.98
CA VAL A 158 -10.24 -43.44 -30.09
C VAL A 158 -9.73 -43.12 -28.70
N ARG A 159 -8.87 -43.97 -28.15
CA ARG A 159 -8.21 -43.74 -26.85
C ARG A 159 -7.44 -42.43 -26.86
N ALA A 160 -6.66 -42.15 -27.89
CA ALA A 160 -5.92 -40.89 -28.04
C ALA A 160 -6.85 -39.66 -28.12
N ALA A 161 -7.94 -39.76 -28.92
CA ALA A 161 -8.91 -38.70 -28.99
C ALA A 161 -9.63 -38.45 -27.67
N TRP A 162 -10.20 -39.48 -27.05
CA TRP A 162 -10.92 -39.33 -25.78
C TRP A 162 -10.04 -38.88 -24.62
N SER A 163 -8.77 -39.32 -24.53
CA SER A 163 -7.84 -38.85 -23.51
C SER A 163 -7.39 -37.39 -23.68
N ALA A 164 -7.56 -36.80 -24.87
CA ALA A 164 -7.21 -35.40 -25.09
C ALA A 164 -8.17 -34.44 -24.37
N TYR A 165 -9.46 -34.77 -24.21
CA TYR A 165 -10.44 -33.93 -23.53
C TYR A 165 -10.05 -33.66 -22.06
N PRO A 166 -9.86 -34.66 -21.17
CA PRO A 166 -9.44 -34.41 -19.79
C PRO A 166 -8.12 -33.64 -19.67
N VAL A 167 -7.19 -33.81 -20.62
CA VAL A 167 -5.94 -33.04 -20.63
C VAL A 167 -6.20 -31.57 -20.96
N LEU A 168 -7.05 -31.29 -21.94
CA LEU A 168 -7.44 -29.92 -22.29
C LEU A 168 -8.24 -29.25 -21.18
N ASP A 169 -9.12 -29.99 -20.51
CA ASP A 169 -9.84 -29.58 -19.31
C ASP A 169 -8.89 -29.17 -18.21
N ALA A 170 -7.87 -30.00 -17.94
CA ALA A 170 -6.85 -29.71 -16.94
C ALA A 170 -6.09 -28.39 -17.25
N VAL A 171 -5.74 -28.17 -18.53
CA VAL A 171 -5.07 -26.95 -18.97
C VAL A 171 -5.99 -25.73 -18.80
N LEU A 172 -7.24 -25.85 -19.23
CA LEU A 172 -8.23 -24.75 -19.12
C LEU A 172 -8.51 -24.42 -17.66
N LEU A 173 -8.70 -25.44 -16.80
CA LEU A 173 -8.87 -25.28 -15.36
C LEU A 173 -7.68 -24.56 -14.74
N ALA A 174 -6.46 -24.97 -15.06
CA ALA A 174 -5.25 -24.35 -14.55
C ALA A 174 -5.16 -22.87 -14.89
N LEU A 175 -5.48 -22.50 -16.14
CA LEU A 175 -5.49 -21.11 -16.60
C LEU A 175 -6.57 -20.28 -15.90
N VAL A 176 -7.77 -20.85 -15.71
CA VAL A 176 -8.86 -20.18 -14.98
C VAL A 176 -8.52 -19.99 -13.51
N LEU A 177 -7.99 -21.01 -12.82
CA LEU A 177 -7.55 -20.89 -11.43
C LEU A 177 -6.49 -19.80 -11.29
N ARG A 178 -5.53 -19.76 -12.21
CA ARG A 178 -4.49 -18.73 -12.23
C ARG A 178 -5.05 -17.34 -12.46
N LEU A 179 -6.05 -17.22 -13.32
CA LEU A 179 -6.75 -15.97 -13.62
C LEU A 179 -7.54 -15.47 -12.39
N LEU A 180 -8.28 -16.35 -11.73
CA LEU A 180 -9.04 -16.02 -10.53
C LEU A 180 -8.15 -15.57 -9.35
N TRP A 181 -6.89 -16.00 -9.33
CA TRP A 181 -5.91 -15.55 -8.33
C TRP A 181 -5.32 -14.17 -8.64
N SER A 182 -5.37 -13.72 -9.90
CA SER A 182 -4.87 -12.42 -10.33
C SER A 182 -5.96 -11.34 -10.22
N ARG A 183 -5.77 -10.34 -9.35
CA ARG A 183 -6.72 -9.21 -9.22
C ARG A 183 -6.86 -8.41 -10.51
N SER A 184 -5.77 -8.20 -11.24
CA SER A 184 -5.76 -7.48 -12.51
C SER A 184 -6.47 -8.26 -13.62
N ALA A 185 -6.28 -9.58 -13.67
CA ALA A 185 -6.97 -10.43 -14.64
C ALA A 185 -8.48 -10.53 -14.37
N ARG A 186 -8.89 -10.55 -13.09
CA ARG A 186 -10.33 -10.54 -12.69
C ARG A 186 -11.06 -9.26 -13.09
N ALA A 187 -10.36 -8.15 -13.31
CA ALA A 187 -10.96 -6.93 -13.83
C ALA A 187 -11.38 -7.08 -15.31
N VAL A 188 -10.69 -7.94 -16.06
CA VAL A 188 -10.96 -8.20 -17.49
C VAL A 188 -11.95 -9.35 -17.67
N ILE A 189 -11.75 -10.46 -16.94
CA ILE A 189 -12.63 -11.64 -16.99
C ILE A 189 -13.13 -11.91 -15.58
N ASP A 190 -14.45 -11.91 -15.40
CA ASP A 190 -15.07 -12.01 -14.08
C ASP A 190 -15.21 -13.45 -13.57
N VAL A 191 -15.71 -13.56 -12.33
CA VAL A 191 -15.97 -14.85 -11.67
C VAL A 191 -16.99 -15.71 -12.45
N TRP A 192 -17.87 -15.10 -13.23
CA TRP A 192 -18.89 -15.83 -14.02
C TRP A 192 -18.29 -16.66 -15.12
N PHE A 193 -17.20 -16.17 -15.74
CA PHE A 193 -16.45 -16.98 -16.70
C PHE A 193 -15.85 -18.22 -16.04
N GLY A 194 -15.23 -18.04 -14.86
CA GLY A 194 -14.68 -19.17 -14.08
C GLY A 194 -15.76 -20.18 -13.68
N LEU A 195 -16.94 -19.69 -13.27
CA LEU A 195 -18.10 -20.54 -12.99
C LEU A 195 -18.59 -21.28 -14.25
N GLY A 196 -18.61 -20.62 -15.40
CA GLY A 196 -18.95 -21.26 -16.67
C GLY A 196 -18.01 -22.39 -17.01
N VAL A 197 -16.69 -22.14 -16.96
CA VAL A 197 -15.69 -23.20 -17.17
C VAL A 197 -15.81 -24.31 -16.13
N GLY A 198 -15.99 -23.98 -14.85
CA GLY A 198 -16.17 -24.98 -13.79
C GLY A 198 -17.40 -25.88 -14.03
N LEU A 199 -18.51 -25.29 -14.49
CA LEU A 199 -19.72 -26.03 -14.80
C LEU A 199 -19.53 -26.95 -16.01
N TRP A 200 -18.81 -26.49 -17.05
CA TRP A 200 -18.42 -27.29 -18.20
C TRP A 200 -17.60 -28.51 -17.77
N LEU A 201 -16.51 -28.27 -17.01
CA LEU A 201 -15.64 -29.36 -16.52
C LEU A 201 -16.38 -30.41 -15.67
N VAL A 202 -17.35 -29.96 -14.86
CA VAL A 202 -18.20 -30.88 -14.07
C VAL A 202 -19.04 -31.75 -15.01
N ALA A 203 -19.60 -31.16 -16.07
CA ALA A 203 -20.38 -31.93 -17.05
C ALA A 203 -19.51 -32.96 -17.77
N ASP A 204 -18.29 -32.60 -18.19
CA ASP A 204 -17.34 -33.49 -18.86
C ASP A 204 -16.89 -34.65 -17.93
N VAL A 205 -16.64 -34.37 -16.66
CA VAL A 205 -16.31 -35.40 -15.67
C VAL A 205 -17.50 -36.35 -15.44
N LEU A 206 -18.72 -35.84 -15.36
CA LEU A 206 -19.92 -36.66 -15.21
C LEU A 206 -20.12 -37.56 -16.43
N TYR A 207 -19.89 -37.03 -17.64
CA TYR A 207 -19.98 -37.78 -18.89
C TYR A 207 -19.03 -38.99 -18.94
N ILE A 208 -17.79 -38.82 -18.43
CA ILE A 208 -16.81 -39.90 -18.40
C ILE A 208 -17.16 -40.99 -17.36
N HIS A 209 -17.71 -40.61 -16.21
CA HIS A 209 -17.87 -41.53 -15.07
C HIS A 209 -19.29 -42.08 -14.89
N LEU A 210 -20.32 -41.37 -15.38
CA LEU A 210 -21.73 -41.69 -15.16
C LEU A 210 -22.55 -41.49 -16.48
N PRO A 211 -22.11 -42.04 -17.60
CA PRO A 211 -22.72 -41.75 -18.90
C PRO A 211 -24.17 -42.30 -19.05
N GLU A 212 -24.57 -43.29 -18.27
CA GLU A 212 -25.89 -43.91 -18.34
C GLU A 212 -26.83 -43.51 -17.16
N ASP A 213 -26.36 -42.69 -16.20
CA ASP A 213 -27.20 -42.24 -15.10
C ASP A 213 -28.18 -41.13 -15.56
N PRO A 214 -29.51 -41.34 -15.45
CA PRO A 214 -30.48 -40.38 -15.93
C PRO A 214 -30.40 -39.02 -15.23
N THR A 215 -30.02 -38.97 -13.98
CA THR A 215 -29.85 -37.72 -13.21
C THR A 215 -28.59 -37.00 -13.66
N ALA A 216 -27.51 -37.75 -13.88
CA ALA A 216 -26.24 -37.21 -14.37
C ALA A 216 -26.42 -36.61 -15.78
N LEU A 217 -27.18 -37.28 -16.68
CA LEU A 217 -27.48 -36.77 -18.03
C LEU A 217 -28.15 -35.39 -18.00
N VAL A 218 -29.15 -35.19 -17.13
CA VAL A 218 -29.82 -33.87 -17.01
C VAL A 218 -28.87 -32.80 -16.48
N VAL A 219 -27.98 -33.15 -15.53
CA VAL A 219 -27.00 -32.22 -14.97
C VAL A 219 -25.91 -31.88 -16.00
N MET A 220 -25.47 -32.86 -16.81
CA MET A 220 -24.50 -32.65 -17.89
C MET A 220 -25.05 -31.69 -18.97
N ASP A 221 -26.25 -31.99 -19.49
CA ASP A 221 -26.87 -31.12 -20.50
C ASP A 221 -27.09 -29.71 -19.98
N ALA A 222 -27.58 -29.55 -18.74
CA ALA A 222 -27.71 -28.25 -18.09
C ALA A 222 -26.35 -27.55 -17.95
N GLY A 223 -25.29 -28.30 -17.62
CA GLY A 223 -23.93 -27.80 -17.54
C GLY A 223 -23.45 -27.24 -18.87
N TRP A 224 -23.56 -28.05 -19.96
CA TRP A 224 -23.14 -27.66 -21.28
C TRP A 224 -23.98 -26.53 -21.88
N MET A 225 -25.28 -26.41 -21.53
CA MET A 225 -26.13 -25.28 -21.92
C MET A 225 -25.77 -23.98 -21.23
N VAL A 226 -25.56 -24.03 -19.90
CA VAL A 226 -25.37 -22.81 -19.05
C VAL A 226 -23.94 -22.28 -19.16
N ALA A 227 -22.94 -23.14 -19.27
CA ALA A 227 -21.54 -22.77 -19.31
C ALA A 227 -21.19 -21.76 -20.43
N PRO A 228 -21.54 -21.97 -21.72
CA PRO A 228 -21.26 -21.01 -22.78
C PRO A 228 -21.94 -19.65 -22.56
N VAL A 229 -23.12 -19.62 -21.95
CA VAL A 229 -23.85 -18.38 -21.65
C VAL A 229 -23.11 -17.56 -20.58
N LEU A 230 -22.62 -18.23 -19.53
CA LEU A 230 -21.80 -17.58 -18.49
C LEU A 230 -20.47 -17.07 -19.06
N MET A 231 -19.84 -17.86 -19.95
CA MET A 231 -18.59 -17.46 -20.60
C MET A 231 -18.79 -16.32 -21.60
N ALA A 232 -19.93 -16.28 -22.34
CA ALA A 232 -20.25 -15.19 -23.27
C ALA A 232 -20.31 -13.81 -22.57
N ARG A 233 -20.68 -13.78 -21.29
CA ARG A 233 -20.68 -12.56 -20.48
C ARG A 233 -19.29 -11.88 -20.43
N ALA A 234 -18.20 -12.63 -20.47
CA ALA A 234 -16.85 -12.07 -20.47
C ALA A 234 -16.60 -11.17 -21.69
N ALA A 235 -17.17 -11.50 -22.86
CA ALA A 235 -17.05 -10.66 -24.05
C ALA A 235 -17.74 -9.29 -23.89
N TRP A 236 -18.79 -9.20 -23.07
CA TRP A 236 -19.49 -7.94 -22.77
C TRP A 236 -18.75 -7.10 -21.73
N ARG A 237 -18.14 -7.74 -20.74
CA ARG A 237 -17.46 -7.03 -19.64
C ARG A 237 -16.15 -6.38 -20.07
N SER A 238 -15.46 -6.95 -21.05
CA SER A 238 -14.26 -6.32 -21.62
C SER A 238 -14.51 -4.94 -22.21
N TYR A 239 -15.79 -4.62 -22.54
CA TYR A 239 -16.21 -3.29 -22.99
C TYR A 239 -16.31 -2.28 -21.84
N ASP A 240 -16.84 -2.71 -20.67
CA ASP A 240 -17.16 -1.83 -19.53
C ASP A 240 -15.95 -1.57 -18.60
N ALA A 241 -14.83 -2.27 -18.78
CA ALA A 241 -13.65 -2.13 -17.94
C ALA A 241 -12.91 -0.81 -18.22
N GLU A 242 -13.06 0.20 -17.36
CA GLU A 242 -12.26 1.43 -17.39
C GLU A 242 -10.80 1.19 -17.00
N PRO A 243 -9.83 1.92 -17.61
CA PRO A 243 -8.41 1.77 -17.32
C PRO A 243 -8.00 2.19 -15.88
N ALA A 244 -8.86 2.93 -15.18
CA ALA A 244 -8.55 3.54 -13.90
C ALA A 244 -8.47 2.55 -12.72
N ASP A 245 -9.20 1.42 -12.77
CA ASP A 245 -9.19 0.43 -11.69
C ASP A 245 -7.96 -0.50 -11.69
N VAL A 246 -7.20 -0.52 -12.80
CA VAL A 246 -5.99 -1.35 -12.93
C VAL A 246 -4.79 -0.74 -12.17
N ARG A 247 -4.82 0.57 -11.89
CA ARG A 247 -3.72 1.33 -11.25
C ARG A 247 -3.71 1.32 -9.73
N ARG A 248 -4.71 0.78 -9.04
CA ARG A 248 -4.70 0.69 -7.58
C ARG A 248 -3.76 -0.41 -7.11
N GLU A 249 -2.58 0.05 -6.78
CA GLU A 249 -1.51 -0.48 -5.96
C GLU A 249 -1.65 -1.89 -5.38
N LYS A 250 -0.67 -2.66 -5.78
CA LYS A 250 -0.26 -3.93 -5.16
C LYS A 250 0.26 -3.64 -3.75
N ALA A 251 -0.52 -3.91 -2.73
CA ALA A 251 0.12 -4.33 -1.49
C ALA A 251 0.88 -5.64 -1.80
N PRO A 252 2.20 -5.68 -1.65
CA PRO A 252 2.96 -6.89 -1.95
C PRO A 252 2.45 -8.00 -1.06
N MET A 253 2.09 -9.13 -1.68
CA MET A 253 1.72 -10.33 -0.95
C MET A 253 2.89 -10.69 -0.03
N GLY A 254 2.65 -10.88 1.26
CA GLY A 254 3.69 -11.25 2.22
C GLY A 254 4.52 -12.47 1.76
N TRP A 255 5.69 -12.67 2.31
CA TRP A 255 6.58 -13.78 1.92
C TRP A 255 5.97 -15.16 2.23
N VAL A 256 5.20 -15.29 3.31
CA VAL A 256 4.57 -16.55 3.73
C VAL A 256 3.59 -17.10 2.67
N PRO A 257 2.61 -16.35 2.16
CA PRO A 257 1.74 -16.84 1.09
C PRO A 257 2.49 -17.22 -0.19
N ARG A 258 3.57 -16.50 -0.53
CA ARG A 258 4.41 -16.82 -1.71
C ARG A 258 5.15 -18.15 -1.52
N MET A 259 5.66 -18.41 -0.33
CA MET A 259 6.34 -19.63 0.01
C MET A 259 5.36 -20.82 0.03
N LEU A 260 4.17 -20.66 0.62
CA LEU A 260 3.12 -21.69 0.60
C LEU A 260 2.74 -22.06 -0.83
N LEU A 261 2.59 -21.06 -1.72
CA LEU A 261 2.30 -21.30 -3.13
C LEU A 261 3.40 -22.11 -3.84
N ALA A 262 4.66 -21.93 -3.43
CA ALA A 262 5.79 -22.65 -4.01
C ALA A 262 5.90 -24.09 -3.50
N VAL A 263 5.50 -24.34 -2.25
CA VAL A 263 5.67 -25.65 -1.57
C VAL A 263 4.43 -26.54 -1.70
N PHE A 264 3.22 -25.94 -1.67
CA PHE A 264 1.95 -26.69 -1.75
C PHE A 264 1.88 -27.69 -2.94
N PRO A 265 2.37 -27.34 -4.15
CA PRO A 265 2.42 -28.27 -5.28
C PRO A 265 3.09 -29.61 -4.99
N LEU A 266 4.07 -29.64 -4.10
CA LEU A 266 4.82 -30.86 -3.75
C LEU A 266 4.00 -31.91 -3.00
N VAL A 267 2.87 -31.50 -2.41
CA VAL A 267 1.98 -32.41 -1.66
C VAL A 267 1.01 -33.15 -2.60
N VAL A 268 0.79 -32.62 -3.82
CA VAL A 268 -0.22 -33.16 -4.73
C VAL A 268 0.15 -34.55 -5.26
N PRO A 269 1.34 -34.81 -5.83
CA PRO A 269 1.66 -36.14 -6.34
C PRO A 269 1.57 -37.26 -5.27
N PRO A 270 2.15 -37.09 -4.06
CA PRO A 270 1.97 -38.10 -3.00
C PRO A 270 0.50 -38.28 -2.56
N GLY A 271 -0.28 -37.17 -2.60
CA GLY A 271 -1.71 -37.24 -2.30
C GLY A 271 -2.49 -38.03 -3.36
N LEU A 272 -2.14 -37.88 -4.63
CA LEU A 272 -2.74 -38.65 -5.73
C LEU A 272 -2.36 -40.15 -5.66
N GLU A 273 -1.11 -40.46 -5.30
CA GLU A 273 -0.65 -41.82 -5.06
C GLU A 273 -1.47 -42.48 -3.94
N LEU A 274 -1.59 -41.84 -2.79
CA LEU A 274 -2.40 -42.34 -1.68
C LEU A 274 -3.88 -42.56 -2.08
N VAL A 275 -4.46 -41.71 -2.89
CA VAL A 275 -5.84 -41.88 -3.41
C VAL A 275 -5.91 -43.07 -4.37
N GLY A 276 -4.88 -43.31 -5.18
CA GLY A 276 -4.76 -44.48 -6.06
C GLY A 276 -4.76 -45.78 -5.26
N ASP A 277 -3.88 -45.85 -4.24
CA ASP A 277 -3.76 -47.01 -3.34
C ASP A 277 -5.08 -47.33 -2.61
N LEU A 278 -5.76 -46.30 -2.09
CA LEU A 278 -7.05 -46.43 -1.40
C LEU A 278 -8.16 -46.96 -2.32
N ARG A 279 -8.03 -46.78 -3.64
CA ARG A 279 -8.97 -47.28 -4.66
C ARG A 279 -8.60 -48.68 -5.17
N GLY A 280 -7.50 -49.28 -4.68
CA GLY A 280 -7.05 -50.62 -5.09
C GLY A 280 -6.62 -50.68 -6.55
N ARG A 281 -6.10 -49.57 -7.11
CA ARG A 281 -5.57 -49.53 -8.47
C ARG A 281 -4.13 -50.04 -8.48
N ASP A 282 -3.79 -50.86 -9.47
CA ASP A 282 -2.42 -51.31 -9.70
C ASP A 282 -1.53 -50.13 -10.09
N ASP A 283 -0.36 -50.04 -9.49
CA ASP A 283 0.59 -48.94 -9.59
C ASP A 283 0.95 -48.56 -11.03
N GLN A 284 0.78 -47.26 -11.34
CA GLN A 284 1.50 -46.62 -12.47
C GLN A 284 2.57 -45.65 -11.93
N PRO A 285 3.66 -46.17 -11.35
CA PRO A 285 4.64 -45.35 -10.63
C PRO A 285 5.39 -44.40 -11.56
N LEU A 286 5.47 -44.70 -12.88
CA LEU A 286 6.28 -43.89 -13.81
C LEU A 286 5.70 -42.50 -14.08
N GLN A 287 4.38 -42.38 -14.33
CA GLN A 287 3.74 -41.10 -14.62
C GLN A 287 3.73 -40.20 -13.40
N LEU A 288 3.40 -40.72 -12.22
CA LEU A 288 3.45 -39.96 -10.96
C LEU A 288 4.88 -39.58 -10.59
N LEU A 289 5.86 -40.49 -10.84
CA LEU A 289 7.27 -40.21 -10.61
C LEU A 289 7.76 -39.05 -11.51
N ILE A 290 7.47 -39.12 -12.81
CA ILE A 290 7.83 -38.04 -13.75
C ILE A 290 7.17 -36.71 -13.31
N GLY A 291 5.89 -36.75 -12.97
CA GLY A 291 5.16 -35.59 -12.49
C GLY A 291 5.76 -35.01 -11.22
N THR A 292 6.11 -35.87 -10.26
CA THR A 292 6.79 -35.48 -9.01
C THR A 292 8.13 -34.79 -9.27
N VAL A 293 8.95 -35.35 -10.16
CA VAL A 293 10.24 -34.77 -10.53
C VAL A 293 10.07 -33.40 -11.18
N VAL A 294 9.10 -33.25 -12.09
CA VAL A 294 8.81 -31.99 -12.75
C VAL A 294 8.31 -30.94 -11.74
N VAL A 295 7.34 -31.29 -10.88
CA VAL A 295 6.83 -30.39 -9.83
C VAL A 295 7.93 -29.98 -8.86
N MET A 296 8.80 -30.92 -8.48
CA MET A 296 9.96 -30.64 -7.61
C MET A 296 10.95 -29.68 -8.27
N ALA A 297 11.27 -29.89 -9.55
CA ALA A 297 12.14 -28.98 -10.31
C ALA A 297 11.55 -27.57 -10.39
N LEU A 298 10.26 -27.45 -10.69
CA LEU A 298 9.55 -26.15 -10.72
C LEU A 298 9.52 -25.48 -9.35
N ALA A 299 9.29 -26.23 -8.27
CA ALA A 299 9.30 -25.71 -6.91
C ALA A 299 10.72 -25.21 -6.51
N LEU A 300 11.78 -25.95 -6.86
CA LEU A 300 13.16 -25.53 -6.62
C LEU A 300 13.51 -24.23 -7.38
N VAL A 301 13.13 -24.14 -8.65
CA VAL A 301 13.29 -22.92 -9.44
C VAL A 301 12.54 -21.77 -8.77
N ARG A 302 11.31 -21.98 -8.33
CA ARG A 302 10.49 -20.96 -7.68
C ARG A 302 11.08 -20.47 -6.37
N ILE A 303 11.52 -21.39 -5.50
CA ILE A 303 12.15 -21.08 -4.22
C ILE A 303 13.46 -20.32 -4.44
N GLY A 304 14.31 -20.80 -5.36
CA GLY A 304 15.56 -20.12 -5.69
C GLY A 304 15.34 -18.65 -6.15
N ARG A 305 14.33 -18.44 -6.99
CA ARG A 305 13.97 -17.09 -7.44
C ARG A 305 13.41 -16.20 -6.33
N LEU A 306 12.60 -16.77 -5.41
CA LEU A 306 12.11 -16.04 -4.23
C LEU A 306 13.28 -15.59 -3.34
N ILE A 307 14.25 -16.46 -3.07
CA ILE A 307 15.45 -16.13 -2.28
C ILE A 307 16.25 -15.01 -2.96
N LEU A 308 16.49 -15.14 -4.28
CA LEU A 308 17.24 -14.14 -5.04
C LEU A 308 16.52 -12.77 -5.08
N SER A 309 15.20 -12.76 -5.20
CA SER A 309 14.42 -11.52 -5.21
C SER A 309 14.45 -10.82 -3.85
N GLU A 310 14.36 -11.58 -2.77
CA GLU A 310 14.46 -11.05 -1.40
C GLU A 310 15.84 -10.46 -1.11
N GLN A 311 16.90 -11.18 -1.50
CA GLN A 311 18.27 -10.67 -1.35
C GLN A 311 18.53 -9.39 -2.13
N ARG A 312 17.94 -9.25 -3.34
CA ARG A 312 18.05 -8.00 -4.12
C ARG A 312 17.32 -6.86 -3.41
N ALA A 313 16.07 -7.09 -2.99
CA ALA A 313 15.30 -6.07 -2.27
C ALA A 313 15.99 -5.61 -0.98
N GLN A 314 16.61 -6.52 -0.24
CA GLN A 314 17.40 -6.16 0.94
C GLN A 314 18.65 -5.33 0.60
N ARG A 315 19.37 -5.68 -0.47
CA ARG A 315 20.54 -4.89 -0.93
C ARG A 315 20.14 -3.48 -1.36
N ASP A 316 19.09 -3.37 -2.17
CA ASP A 316 18.57 -2.08 -2.64
C ASP A 316 18.14 -1.18 -1.46
N LEU A 317 17.53 -1.77 -0.42
CA LEU A 317 17.14 -1.05 0.79
C LEU A 317 18.36 -0.55 1.59
N VAL A 318 19.39 -1.40 1.75
CA VAL A 318 20.64 -1.02 2.44
C VAL A 318 21.33 0.10 1.68
N GLU A 319 21.47 -0.02 0.36
CA GLU A 319 22.09 0.99 -0.48
C GLU A 319 21.34 2.33 -0.44
N ALA A 320 20.02 2.31 -0.53
CA ALA A 320 19.18 3.51 -0.42
C ALA A 320 19.34 4.18 0.96
N ARG A 321 19.40 3.38 2.03
CA ARG A 321 19.63 3.87 3.39
C ARG A 321 21.00 4.55 3.52
N ASP A 322 22.04 3.89 3.02
CA ASP A 322 23.41 4.40 3.15
C ASP A 322 23.60 5.69 2.31
N GLN A 323 22.97 5.79 1.14
CA GLN A 323 22.92 7.02 0.35
C GLN A 323 22.19 8.15 1.08
N ALA A 324 21.06 7.85 1.74
CA ALA A 324 20.31 8.85 2.52
C ALA A 324 21.13 9.36 3.73
N LEU A 325 21.84 8.46 4.43
CA LEU A 325 22.72 8.84 5.54
C LEU A 325 23.88 9.72 5.07
N ALA A 326 24.57 9.33 3.99
CA ALA A 326 25.68 10.10 3.43
C ALA A 326 25.23 11.49 2.95
N ALA A 327 24.03 11.61 2.35
CA ALA A 327 23.47 12.90 1.96
C ALA A 327 23.14 13.79 3.20
N SER A 328 22.62 13.19 4.28
CA SER A 328 22.34 13.90 5.53
C SER A 328 23.62 14.41 6.20
N GLU A 329 24.66 13.58 6.27
CA GLU A 329 25.98 13.97 6.80
C GLU A 329 26.63 15.10 5.97
N ALA A 330 26.59 14.98 4.64
CA ALA A 330 27.11 16.03 3.75
C ALA A 330 26.37 17.36 3.93
N LYS A 331 25.03 17.34 4.08
CA LYS A 331 24.20 18.51 4.37
C LYS A 331 24.65 19.18 5.69
N SER A 332 24.83 18.39 6.75
CA SER A 332 25.23 18.89 8.07
C SER A 332 26.63 19.50 8.07
N MET A 333 27.58 18.83 7.39
CA MET A 333 28.95 19.31 7.28
C MET A 333 29.04 20.59 6.45
N PHE A 334 28.26 20.68 5.36
CA PHE A 334 28.16 21.91 4.55
C PHE A 334 27.65 23.09 5.38
N LEU A 335 26.56 22.90 6.14
CA LEU A 335 25.98 23.95 6.97
C LEU A 335 26.95 24.38 8.11
N ALA A 336 27.67 23.42 8.72
CA ALA A 336 28.67 23.74 9.75
C ALA A 336 29.81 24.61 9.18
N ASN A 337 30.33 24.26 8.01
CA ASN A 337 31.41 25.02 7.36
C ASN A 337 30.92 26.42 6.93
N MET A 338 29.74 26.50 6.31
CA MET A 338 29.13 27.77 5.89
C MET A 338 28.91 28.73 7.06
N SER A 339 28.51 28.20 8.23
CA SER A 339 28.34 29.06 9.39
C SER A 339 29.66 29.67 9.88
N HIS A 340 30.72 28.91 9.92
CA HIS A 340 32.03 29.45 10.27
C HIS A 340 32.48 30.53 9.27
N GLU A 341 32.26 30.27 7.98
CA GLU A 341 32.61 31.23 6.91
C GLU A 341 31.75 32.51 6.93
N ILE A 342 30.47 32.41 7.37
CA ILE A 342 29.61 33.58 7.53
C ILE A 342 29.89 34.31 8.87
N ARG A 343 30.15 33.59 9.96
CA ARG A 343 30.39 34.19 11.29
C ARG A 343 31.59 35.12 11.29
N THR A 344 32.69 34.70 10.66
CA THR A 344 33.95 35.48 10.68
C THR A 344 33.81 36.89 10.09
N PRO A 345 33.37 37.09 8.84
CA PRO A 345 33.16 38.43 8.28
C PRO A 345 32.06 39.21 9.02
N LEU A 346 31.01 38.53 9.48
CA LEU A 346 29.94 39.17 10.21
C LEU A 346 30.39 39.73 11.55
N THR A 347 31.20 38.98 12.31
CA THR A 347 31.81 39.45 13.56
C THR A 347 32.68 40.67 13.29
N THR A 348 33.47 40.67 12.22
CA THR A 348 34.28 41.82 11.84
C THR A 348 33.42 43.05 11.58
N VAL A 349 32.32 42.92 10.83
CA VAL A 349 31.39 44.02 10.58
C VAL A 349 30.75 44.57 11.88
N LEU A 350 30.33 43.65 12.78
CA LEU A 350 29.72 44.03 14.05
C LEU A 350 30.72 44.74 15.00
N VAL A 351 31.97 44.27 15.07
CA VAL A 351 33.02 44.89 15.86
C VAL A 351 33.32 46.29 15.27
N ALA A 352 33.46 46.42 13.95
CA ALA A 352 33.68 47.73 13.32
C ALA A 352 32.53 48.70 13.59
N ALA A 353 31.29 48.22 13.47
CA ALA A 353 30.11 49.04 13.80
C ALA A 353 30.05 49.41 15.28
N GLY A 354 30.48 48.52 16.17
CA GLY A 354 30.63 48.78 17.63
C GLY A 354 31.66 49.85 17.93
N LEU A 355 32.84 49.75 17.34
CA LEU A 355 33.90 50.76 17.50
C LEU A 355 33.50 52.13 16.96
N LEU A 356 32.74 52.17 15.84
CA LEU A 356 32.20 53.42 15.31
C LEU A 356 31.24 54.10 16.29
N LYS A 357 30.48 53.38 17.08
CA LYS A 357 29.59 53.95 18.11
C LYS A 357 30.33 54.71 19.21
N GLU A 358 31.59 54.38 19.45
CA GLU A 358 32.44 55.04 20.45
C GLU A 358 33.10 56.35 19.92
N THR A 359 32.92 56.63 18.62
CA THR A 359 33.45 57.83 18.00
C THR A 359 32.42 58.95 17.91
N PRO A 360 32.82 60.24 17.83
CA PRO A 360 31.88 61.31 17.56
C PRO A 360 31.21 61.16 16.21
N MET A 361 29.86 61.10 16.19
CA MET A 361 29.06 60.88 14.97
C MET A 361 27.91 61.86 14.94
N SER A 362 27.46 62.24 13.70
CA SER A 362 26.21 62.90 13.53
C SER A 362 25.02 61.95 13.78
N GLU A 363 23.86 62.49 14.11
CA GLU A 363 22.65 61.70 14.37
C GLU A 363 22.28 60.76 13.17
N VAL A 364 22.59 61.18 11.96
CA VAL A 364 22.34 60.39 10.73
C VAL A 364 23.29 59.16 10.72
N GLN A 365 24.57 59.39 10.97
CA GLN A 365 25.57 58.33 11.03
C GLN A 365 25.26 57.34 12.15
N GLN A 366 24.88 57.84 13.33
CA GLN A 366 24.50 56.97 14.46
C GLN A 366 23.32 56.05 14.11
N ARG A 367 22.28 56.57 13.44
CA ARG A 367 21.16 55.74 12.96
C ARG A 367 21.58 54.66 11.97
N PHE A 368 22.51 54.97 11.07
CA PHE A 368 23.02 53.96 10.13
C PHE A 368 23.87 52.90 10.82
N VAL A 369 24.75 53.26 11.71
CA VAL A 369 25.57 52.34 12.48
C VAL A 369 24.72 51.42 13.39
N GLU A 370 23.70 51.99 14.03
CA GLU A 370 22.72 51.22 14.78
C GLU A 370 21.94 50.21 13.93
N LYS A 371 21.56 50.63 12.72
CA LYS A 371 20.89 49.75 11.77
C LYS A 371 21.79 48.59 11.33
N VAL A 372 23.05 48.86 11.00
CA VAL A 372 24.05 47.86 10.64
C VAL A 372 24.26 46.87 11.78
N HIS A 373 24.48 47.40 13.01
CA HIS A 373 24.70 46.56 14.17
C HIS A 373 23.49 45.68 14.49
N ARG A 374 22.28 46.22 14.40
CA ARG A 374 21.04 45.44 14.60
C ARG A 374 20.84 44.38 13.57
N SER A 375 21.01 44.69 12.26
CA SER A 375 20.85 43.74 11.17
C SER A 375 21.92 42.65 11.20
N GLY A 376 23.16 42.99 11.56
CA GLY A 376 24.23 42.03 11.74
C GLY A 376 23.97 41.05 12.89
N GLY A 377 23.51 41.57 14.06
CA GLY A 377 23.11 40.73 15.19
C GLY A 377 21.94 39.78 14.85
N GLN A 378 20.95 40.25 14.08
CA GLN A 378 19.86 39.39 13.59
C GLN A 378 20.35 38.28 12.67
N LEU A 379 21.29 38.59 11.75
CA LEU A 379 21.89 37.60 10.86
C LEU A 379 22.71 36.56 11.63
N GLN A 380 23.45 36.98 12.67
CA GLN A 380 24.19 36.06 13.53
C GLN A 380 23.25 35.08 14.23
N THR A 381 22.16 35.55 14.83
CA THR A 381 21.15 34.71 15.48
C THR A 381 20.50 33.73 14.50
N LEU A 382 20.25 34.16 13.24
CA LEU A 382 19.73 33.31 12.17
C LEU A 382 20.67 32.15 11.82
N VAL A 383 21.96 32.48 11.61
CA VAL A 383 22.97 31.49 11.24
C VAL A 383 23.18 30.47 12.36
N GLU A 384 23.25 30.94 13.63
CA GLU A 384 23.34 30.07 14.80
C GLU A 384 22.11 29.18 14.95
N GLY A 385 20.91 29.72 14.76
CA GLY A 385 19.67 28.96 14.79
C GLY A 385 19.58 27.89 13.71
N LEU A 386 20.03 28.20 12.49
CA LEU A 386 20.06 27.24 11.37
C LEU A 386 21.03 26.09 11.65
N LEU A 387 22.17 26.38 12.26
CA LEU A 387 23.14 25.34 12.66
C LEU A 387 22.61 24.44 13.75
N ASP A 388 22.04 25.02 14.80
CA ASP A 388 21.44 24.26 15.89
C ASP A 388 20.35 23.33 15.33
N PHE A 389 19.48 23.86 14.47
CA PHE A 389 18.46 23.07 13.79
C PHE A 389 19.05 21.89 13.00
N SER A 390 20.09 22.16 12.18
CA SER A 390 20.73 21.12 11.36
C SER A 390 21.42 20.04 12.18
N ARG A 391 22.07 20.42 13.31
CA ARG A 391 22.72 19.45 14.22
C ARG A 391 21.71 18.57 14.94
N ILE A 392 20.55 19.13 15.32
CA ILE A 392 19.49 18.37 15.96
C ILE A 392 18.84 17.42 14.95
N GLU A 393 18.51 17.90 13.73
CA GLU A 393 17.93 17.10 12.66
C GLU A 393 18.82 15.90 12.27
N ALA A 394 20.14 16.07 12.26
CA ALA A 394 21.10 15.03 11.97
C ALA A 394 21.38 14.08 13.16
N GLY A 395 20.78 14.30 14.31
CA GLY A 395 21.03 13.50 15.53
C GLY A 395 22.41 13.74 16.16
N HIS A 396 23.11 14.81 15.79
CA HIS A 396 24.46 15.15 16.28
C HIS A 396 24.45 16.12 17.46
N ALA A 397 23.26 16.55 17.94
CA ALA A 397 23.16 17.40 19.10
C ALA A 397 23.35 16.57 20.37
N VAL A 398 24.34 16.94 21.16
CA VAL A 398 24.64 16.33 22.47
C VAL A 398 24.18 17.29 23.54
N LEU A 399 23.45 16.79 24.56
CA LEU A 399 23.05 17.56 25.73
C LEU A 399 24.20 17.61 26.72
N ASP A 400 24.52 18.81 27.22
CA ASP A 400 25.44 19.01 28.35
C ASP A 400 24.68 18.90 29.66
N ARG A 401 24.53 17.65 30.16
CA ARG A 401 23.80 17.37 31.40
C ARG A 401 24.66 17.70 32.61
N ALA A 402 24.36 18.81 33.25
CA ALA A 402 25.01 19.26 34.45
C ALA A 402 23.98 19.70 35.51
N GLU A 403 24.43 19.82 36.75
CA GLU A 403 23.66 20.43 37.83
C GLU A 403 23.58 21.95 37.62
N PHE A 404 22.39 22.52 37.71
CA PHE A 404 22.21 23.96 37.61
C PHE A 404 21.03 24.45 38.44
N ASP A 405 21.09 25.75 38.81
CA ASP A 405 20.00 26.45 39.50
C ASP A 405 18.95 26.91 38.47
N LEU A 406 17.76 26.29 38.51
CA LEU A 406 16.66 26.61 37.61
C LEU A 406 16.08 28.01 37.91
N ARG A 407 16.08 28.45 39.20
CA ARG A 407 15.62 29.79 39.58
C ARG A 407 16.50 30.87 38.97
N ALA A 408 17.82 30.64 38.98
CA ALA A 408 18.76 31.54 38.31
C ALA A 408 18.49 31.65 36.82
N VAL A 409 18.19 30.53 36.12
CA VAL A 409 17.83 30.55 34.68
C VAL A 409 16.58 31.38 34.43
N VAL A 410 15.52 31.20 35.21
CA VAL A 410 14.30 31.99 35.10
C VAL A 410 14.58 33.47 35.33
N THR A 411 15.37 33.80 36.36
CA THR A 411 15.75 35.18 36.68
C THR A 411 16.56 35.82 35.54
N ASP A 412 17.55 35.09 35.00
CA ASP A 412 18.35 35.56 33.85
C ASP A 412 17.50 35.93 32.65
N VAL A 413 16.47 35.09 32.34
CA VAL A 413 15.52 35.36 31.25
C VAL A 413 14.66 36.60 31.54
N VAL A 414 14.17 36.74 32.78
CA VAL A 414 13.39 37.91 33.20
C VAL A 414 14.23 39.18 33.05
N ASP A 415 15.45 39.19 33.62
CA ASP A 415 16.35 40.35 33.57
C ASP A 415 16.71 40.78 32.15
N ALA A 416 16.83 39.81 31.21
CA ALA A 416 17.10 40.10 29.81
C ALA A 416 15.93 40.80 29.11
N HIS A 417 14.68 40.51 29.48
CA HIS A 417 13.49 41.02 28.74
C HIS A 417 12.72 42.11 29.50
N LEU A 418 12.83 42.20 30.81
CA LEU A 418 12.14 43.20 31.63
C LEU A 418 12.36 44.67 31.17
N PRO A 419 13.60 45.12 30.83
CA PRO A 419 13.81 46.47 30.33
C PRO A 419 13.09 46.78 29.03
N ARG A 420 12.92 45.76 28.17
CA ARG A 420 12.21 45.91 26.89
C ARG A 420 10.69 45.92 27.09
N ALA A 421 10.18 45.07 27.98
CA ALA A 421 8.76 45.05 28.36
C ALA A 421 8.35 46.38 29.00
N THR A 422 9.15 46.86 29.98
CA THR A 422 8.89 48.15 30.63
C THR A 422 8.87 49.34 29.65
N ARG A 423 9.81 49.38 28.70
CA ARG A 423 9.82 50.43 27.65
C ARG A 423 8.61 50.36 26.72
N LYS A 424 8.00 49.21 26.56
CA LYS A 424 6.74 49.05 25.85
C LYS A 424 5.49 49.35 26.69
N GLY A 425 5.65 49.56 28.01
CA GLY A 425 4.52 49.75 28.94
C GLY A 425 3.83 48.43 29.34
N LEU A 426 4.47 47.30 29.11
CA LEU A 426 3.93 45.98 29.47
C LEU A 426 4.18 45.65 30.94
N THR A 427 3.20 45.02 31.60
CA THR A 427 3.41 44.40 32.89
C THR A 427 4.11 43.05 32.65
N PHE A 428 5.23 42.80 33.38
CA PHE A 428 5.97 41.52 33.32
C PHE A 428 5.89 40.85 34.67
N ASP A 429 5.08 39.78 34.76
CA ASP A 429 4.88 38.99 35.98
C ASP A 429 5.65 37.67 35.88
N TRP A 430 6.30 37.24 36.98
CA TRP A 430 6.91 35.91 37.04
C TRP A 430 6.68 35.27 38.39
N GLU A 431 6.47 33.96 38.39
CA GLU A 431 6.24 33.17 39.60
C GLU A 431 6.94 31.82 39.49
N ILE A 432 7.60 31.44 40.55
CA ILE A 432 8.21 30.13 40.71
C ILE A 432 7.59 29.46 41.93
N ASP A 433 6.82 28.39 41.72
CA ASP A 433 6.21 27.61 42.79
C ASP A 433 7.31 27.18 43.78
N PRO A 434 7.11 27.37 45.09
CA PRO A 434 8.07 26.95 46.11
C PRO A 434 8.45 25.47 46.08
N ARG A 435 7.60 24.61 45.50
CA ARG A 435 7.84 23.17 45.35
C ARG A 435 8.78 22.82 44.20
N VAL A 436 9.07 23.77 43.29
CA VAL A 436 10.05 23.56 42.21
C VAL A 436 11.45 23.47 42.83
N PRO A 437 12.21 22.39 42.55
CA PRO A 437 13.57 22.24 43.05
C PRO A 437 14.45 23.38 42.56
N SER A 438 15.26 23.93 43.47
CA SER A 438 16.24 24.98 43.11
C SER A 438 17.33 24.43 42.20
N THR A 439 17.84 23.23 42.49
CA THR A 439 18.89 22.57 41.71
C THR A 439 18.32 21.37 40.99
N VAL A 440 18.54 21.33 39.68
CA VAL A 440 18.09 20.26 38.79
C VAL A 440 19.23 19.79 37.89
N VAL A 441 19.13 18.57 37.37
CA VAL A 441 20.08 18.01 36.40
C VAL A 441 19.52 18.16 34.99
N GLY A 442 20.27 18.80 34.11
CA GLY A 442 19.88 19.02 32.72
C GLY A 442 20.84 19.94 32.00
N ASP A 443 20.45 20.41 30.82
CA ASP A 443 21.23 21.37 30.03
C ASP A 443 20.71 22.80 30.27
N ARG A 444 21.44 23.54 31.13
CA ARG A 444 21.12 24.92 31.49
C ARG A 444 20.96 25.83 30.27
N GLN A 445 21.88 25.68 29.29
CA GLN A 445 21.92 26.54 28.13
C GLN A 445 20.71 26.31 27.22
N ARG A 446 20.29 25.06 27.05
CA ARG A 446 19.11 24.70 26.28
C ARG A 446 17.80 25.12 26.95
N VAL A 447 17.70 25.00 28.28
CA VAL A 447 16.53 25.52 29.02
C VAL A 447 16.44 27.03 28.86
N PHE A 448 17.56 27.76 29.03
CA PHE A 448 17.62 29.20 28.81
C PHE A 448 17.21 29.57 27.38
N GLN A 449 17.72 28.87 26.35
CA GLN A 449 17.41 29.09 24.93
C GLN A 449 15.92 28.98 24.66
N VAL A 450 15.26 27.93 25.17
CA VAL A 450 13.81 27.73 24.97
C VAL A 450 13.02 28.86 25.65
N LEU A 451 13.28 29.17 26.92
CA LEU A 451 12.59 30.23 27.65
C LEU A 451 12.81 31.59 27.00
N ASN A 452 14.05 31.91 26.62
CA ASN A 452 14.40 33.17 25.98
C ASN A 452 13.63 33.38 24.67
N ASN A 453 13.54 32.34 23.83
CA ASN A 453 12.77 32.42 22.57
C ASN A 453 11.27 32.61 22.82
N LEU A 454 10.69 31.92 23.81
CA LEU A 454 9.26 32.04 24.11
C LEU A 454 8.94 33.42 24.69
N VAL A 455 9.75 33.92 25.65
CA VAL A 455 9.55 35.24 26.26
C VAL A 455 9.82 36.37 25.26
N GLU A 456 10.81 36.21 24.35
CA GLU A 456 11.05 37.17 23.28
C GLU A 456 9.82 37.30 22.38
N ASN A 457 9.21 36.17 21.99
CA ASN A 457 7.98 36.17 21.20
C ASN A 457 6.83 36.83 21.97
N ALA A 458 6.62 36.51 23.23
CA ALA A 458 5.60 37.12 24.09
C ALA A 458 5.72 38.66 24.14
N VAL A 459 6.92 39.18 24.45
CA VAL A 459 7.18 40.63 24.49
C VAL A 459 7.07 41.26 23.10
N LYS A 460 7.42 40.55 22.05
CA LYS A 460 7.35 40.99 20.66
C LYS A 460 5.90 41.21 20.20
N PHE A 461 5.04 40.22 20.43
CA PHE A 461 3.67 40.18 19.91
C PHE A 461 2.61 40.76 20.85
N THR A 462 3.00 41.22 22.03
CA THR A 462 2.13 41.98 22.94
C THR A 462 2.42 43.49 22.74
N GLU A 463 1.43 44.27 22.37
CA GLU A 463 1.54 45.73 22.25
C GLU A 463 1.17 46.43 23.56
N GLU A 464 0.09 45.99 24.19
CA GLU A 464 -0.41 46.46 25.48
C GLU A 464 -0.86 45.26 26.34
N GLY A 465 -0.75 45.37 27.63
CA GLY A 465 -1.17 44.32 28.58
C GLY A 465 -0.02 43.69 29.35
N ARG A 466 0.03 42.35 29.41
CA ARG A 466 0.99 41.64 30.29
C ARG A 466 1.66 40.45 29.61
N VAL A 467 2.87 40.14 30.11
CA VAL A 467 3.61 38.91 29.80
C VAL A 467 3.88 38.20 31.12
N GLY A 468 3.65 36.91 31.21
CA GLY A 468 3.85 36.07 32.38
C GLY A 468 4.81 34.92 32.13
N LEU A 469 5.69 34.64 33.10
CA LEU A 469 6.54 33.43 33.11
C LEU A 469 6.30 32.68 34.41
N SER A 470 5.89 31.42 34.35
CA SER A 470 5.67 30.60 35.53
C SER A 470 6.43 29.27 35.47
N ALA A 471 6.89 28.82 36.64
CA ALA A 471 7.48 27.50 36.82
C ALA A 471 6.73 26.75 37.92
N ALA A 472 6.29 25.54 37.64
CA ALA A 472 5.57 24.66 38.55
C ALA A 472 6.13 23.22 38.48
N PRO A 473 5.98 22.41 39.55
CA PRO A 473 6.33 20.99 39.47
C PRO A 473 5.40 20.27 38.49
N LEU A 474 5.91 19.24 37.85
CA LEU A 474 5.13 18.37 36.99
C LEU A 474 4.41 17.33 37.87
N ASP A 475 3.10 17.48 38.08
CA ASP A 475 2.27 16.58 38.89
C ASP A 475 1.72 15.44 38.03
N ASP A 476 2.55 14.53 37.52
CA ASP A 476 2.10 13.38 36.68
C ASP A 476 1.86 12.10 37.50
N GLY A 477 1.70 12.17 38.83
CA GLY A 477 1.42 10.99 39.67
C GLY A 477 2.49 9.89 39.64
N GLY A 478 3.64 10.15 39.00
CA GLY A 478 4.76 9.22 38.84
C GLY A 478 6.02 9.67 39.58
N THR A 479 6.90 8.72 39.85
CA THR A 479 8.14 8.87 40.62
C THR A 479 9.27 9.67 39.93
N ALA A 480 9.09 10.16 38.74
CA ALA A 480 10.06 10.98 38.02
C ALA A 480 9.66 12.46 38.13
N GLY A 481 10.33 13.19 38.98
CA GLY A 481 10.19 14.65 39.12
C GLY A 481 10.47 15.36 37.81
N GLY A 482 9.65 16.36 37.48
CA GLY A 482 9.81 17.21 36.29
C GLY A 482 9.35 18.63 36.61
N VAL A 483 9.58 19.55 35.66
CA VAL A 483 9.17 20.94 35.77
C VAL A 483 8.34 21.35 34.58
N GLN A 484 7.24 22.03 34.84
CA GLN A 484 6.44 22.72 33.87
C GLN A 484 6.80 24.20 33.85
N LEU A 485 7.19 24.72 32.68
CA LEU A 485 7.47 26.11 32.43
C LEU A 485 6.41 26.67 31.50
N ALA A 486 5.74 27.75 31.88
CA ALA A 486 4.70 28.35 31.03
C ALA A 486 4.99 29.83 30.79
N VAL A 487 4.92 30.24 29.53
CA VAL A 487 5.00 31.63 29.06
C VAL A 487 3.65 32.04 28.53
N THR A 488 3.04 33.06 29.12
CA THR A 488 1.72 33.57 28.77
C THR A 488 1.82 35.02 28.35
N ASP A 489 1.12 35.40 27.29
CA ASP A 489 0.99 36.79 26.85
C ASP A 489 -0.50 37.14 26.57
N THR A 490 -0.79 38.43 26.62
CA THR A 490 -2.09 39.00 26.23
C THR A 490 -2.01 39.71 24.86
N GLY A 491 -1.19 39.15 23.97
CA GLY A 491 -0.95 39.73 22.64
C GLY A 491 -2.03 39.37 21.63
N ILE A 492 -1.65 39.44 20.36
CA ILE A 492 -2.58 39.25 19.22
C ILE A 492 -3.20 37.85 19.16
N GLY A 493 -2.63 36.83 19.83
CA GLY A 493 -3.04 35.46 19.72
C GLY A 493 -2.71 34.84 18.35
N ILE A 494 -3.06 33.56 18.20
CA ILE A 494 -2.81 32.73 17.00
C ILE A 494 -4.13 32.13 16.55
N HIS A 495 -4.39 32.13 15.25
CA HIS A 495 -5.59 31.52 14.70
C HIS A 495 -5.53 29.99 14.79
N ASP A 496 -6.65 29.31 15.10
CA ASP A 496 -6.72 27.84 15.27
C ASP A 496 -6.13 27.07 14.09
N GLY A 497 -6.34 27.55 12.86
CA GLY A 497 -5.79 26.92 11.64
C GLY A 497 -4.27 26.92 11.55
N ASP A 498 -3.61 27.84 12.28
CA ASP A 498 -2.16 28.01 12.22
C ASP A 498 -1.43 27.31 13.38
N LEU A 499 -2.16 26.88 14.44
CA LEU A 499 -1.57 26.26 15.63
C LEU A 499 -0.73 25.00 15.32
N ALA A 500 -1.12 24.23 14.33
CA ALA A 500 -0.39 23.04 13.93
C ALA A 500 0.94 23.37 13.22
N SER A 501 0.99 24.49 12.49
CA SER A 501 2.12 24.86 11.62
C SER A 501 3.13 25.82 12.26
N ILE A 502 2.83 26.45 13.41
CA ILE A 502 3.75 27.41 14.03
C ILE A 502 5.08 26.80 14.50
N PHE A 503 5.13 25.46 14.65
CA PHE A 503 6.34 24.71 14.98
C PHE A 503 7.08 24.20 13.74
N GLU A 504 6.56 24.41 12.53
CA GLU A 504 7.26 24.09 11.30
C GLU A 504 8.33 25.13 10.98
N SER A 505 9.48 24.65 10.48
CA SER A 505 10.61 25.51 10.16
C SER A 505 10.27 26.50 9.05
N PHE A 506 10.72 27.76 9.17
CA PHE A 506 10.51 28.85 8.22
C PHE A 506 9.04 29.27 8.03
N THR A 507 8.12 28.77 8.85
CA THR A 507 6.71 29.16 8.79
C THR A 507 6.49 30.47 9.53
N GLN A 508 5.82 31.41 8.86
CA GLN A 508 5.36 32.66 9.42
C GLN A 508 3.86 32.76 9.17
N VAL A 509 3.09 33.13 10.20
CA VAL A 509 1.64 33.31 10.06
C VAL A 509 1.37 34.61 9.25
N ASP A 510 0.74 34.43 8.09
CA ASP A 510 0.37 35.54 7.18
C ASP A 510 -0.84 36.34 7.74
N GLY A 511 -0.60 37.34 8.56
CA GLY A 511 -1.62 38.26 9.05
C GLY A 511 -1.26 39.73 8.75
N THR A 512 -2.24 40.58 8.46
CA THR A 512 -2.06 42.04 8.24
C THR A 512 -1.41 42.73 9.44
N ALA A 513 -1.59 42.18 10.66
CA ALA A 513 -0.92 42.62 11.89
C ALA A 513 0.52 42.11 12.02
N ALA A 514 0.86 40.98 11.43
CA ALA A 514 2.19 40.33 11.50
C ALA A 514 3.24 41.02 10.60
N ARG A 515 2.83 41.80 9.60
CA ARG A 515 3.74 42.49 8.67
C ARG A 515 4.71 43.49 9.33
N ASN A 516 4.42 43.94 10.52
CA ASN A 516 5.28 44.86 11.28
C ASN A 516 6.36 44.12 12.12
N TYR A 517 6.31 42.81 12.23
CA TYR A 517 7.18 42.02 13.11
C TYR A 517 7.99 41.00 12.31
N SER A 518 9.13 41.42 11.76
CA SER A 518 10.10 40.55 11.10
C SER A 518 10.58 39.44 12.06
N GLY A 519 10.47 38.17 11.65
CA GLY A 519 10.99 36.99 12.39
C GLY A 519 11.63 36.00 11.42
N THR A 520 12.34 35.01 11.94
CA THR A 520 13.08 34.02 11.13
C THR A 520 12.24 32.79 10.82
N GLY A 521 11.14 32.57 11.57
CA GLY A 521 10.35 31.34 11.50
C GLY A 521 11.07 30.09 12.06
N LEU A 522 12.24 30.27 12.68
CA LEU A 522 13.03 29.15 13.25
C LEU A 522 12.88 29.02 14.77
N GLY A 523 12.54 30.08 15.49
CA GLY A 523 12.56 30.11 16.96
C GLY A 523 11.68 29.04 17.60
N LEU A 524 10.41 28.91 17.19
CA LEU A 524 9.48 27.91 17.74
C LEU A 524 9.83 26.49 17.28
N ALA A 525 10.30 26.29 16.06
CA ALA A 525 10.78 25.01 15.59
C ALA A 525 11.98 24.50 16.43
N ILE A 526 12.93 25.40 16.74
CA ILE A 526 14.06 25.10 17.63
C ILE A 526 13.57 24.81 19.05
N CYS A 527 12.61 25.59 19.60
CA CYS A 527 12.05 25.31 20.92
C CYS A 527 11.47 23.89 20.99
N LYS A 528 10.72 23.47 19.98
CA LYS A 528 10.16 22.12 19.91
C LYS A 528 11.25 21.05 19.87
N GLN A 529 12.19 21.16 18.95
CA GLN A 529 13.25 20.16 18.78
C GLN A 529 14.16 20.07 20.02
N VAL A 530 14.53 21.21 20.61
CA VAL A 530 15.34 21.25 21.84
C VAL A 530 14.59 20.65 23.02
N THR A 531 13.30 20.92 23.16
CA THR A 531 12.45 20.34 24.20
C THR A 531 12.33 18.82 24.03
N GLU A 532 12.08 18.34 22.81
CA GLU A 532 12.03 16.91 22.48
C GLU A 532 13.39 16.22 22.71
N LEU A 533 14.50 16.86 22.36
CA LEU A 533 15.85 16.36 22.62
C LEU A 533 16.11 16.19 24.12
N MET A 534 15.57 17.08 24.96
CA MET A 534 15.63 16.97 26.43
C MET A 534 14.63 15.95 27.01
N GLY A 535 13.87 15.24 26.17
CA GLY A 535 12.86 14.26 26.59
C GLY A 535 11.55 14.89 27.08
N GLY A 536 11.33 16.17 26.80
CA GLY A 536 10.16 16.93 27.20
C GLY A 536 9.12 17.11 26.09
N THR A 537 8.08 17.89 26.40
CA THR A 537 7.02 18.28 25.46
C THR A 537 6.76 19.78 25.52
N ILE A 538 6.37 20.37 24.37
CA ILE A 538 5.91 21.74 24.26
C ILE A 538 4.51 21.77 23.68
N GLU A 539 3.62 22.54 24.30
CA GLU A 539 2.23 22.74 23.89
C GLU A 539 1.92 24.24 23.75
N VAL A 540 0.93 24.56 22.94
CA VAL A 540 0.44 25.92 22.77
C VAL A 540 -1.08 25.94 22.97
N ARG A 541 -1.55 26.99 23.65
CA ARG A 541 -2.97 27.37 23.71
C ARG A 541 -3.06 28.84 23.37
N SER A 542 -3.88 29.18 22.40
CA SER A 542 -4.00 30.55 21.94
C SER A 542 -5.42 30.84 21.47
N GLU A 543 -5.85 32.06 21.66
CA GLU A 543 -7.10 32.60 21.14
C GLU A 543 -6.83 33.96 20.51
N LEU A 544 -7.30 34.14 19.27
CA LEU A 544 -7.04 35.35 18.51
C LEU A 544 -7.64 36.59 19.21
N GLY A 545 -6.83 37.60 19.46
CA GLY A 545 -7.20 38.82 20.17
C GLY A 545 -7.22 38.72 21.71
N VAL A 546 -6.95 37.55 22.28
CA VAL A 546 -6.90 37.32 23.73
C VAL A 546 -5.48 37.11 24.23
N GLY A 547 -4.69 36.29 23.51
CA GLY A 547 -3.29 35.99 23.82
C GLY A 547 -2.89 34.55 23.61
N THR A 548 -1.65 34.23 24.03
CA THR A 548 -1.04 32.90 23.83
C THR A 548 -0.40 32.41 25.13
N THR A 549 -0.47 31.10 25.35
CA THR A 549 0.27 30.39 26.41
C THR A 549 1.03 29.24 25.79
N PHE A 550 2.34 29.28 25.88
CA PHE A 550 3.22 28.15 25.61
C PHE A 550 3.57 27.41 26.91
N THR A 551 3.42 26.11 26.93
CA THR A 551 3.71 25.26 28.08
C THR A 551 4.78 24.23 27.69
N VAL A 552 5.90 24.26 28.37
CA VAL A 552 7.04 23.34 28.21
C VAL A 552 7.12 22.43 29.43
N ARG A 553 7.11 21.12 29.22
CA ARG A 553 7.26 20.12 30.26
C ARG A 553 8.61 19.43 30.06
N LEU A 554 9.47 19.49 31.09
CA LEU A 554 10.81 18.91 31.05
C LEU A 554 10.99 17.89 32.18
N PRO A 555 11.53 16.69 31.91
CA PRO A 555 11.86 15.69 32.93
C PRO A 555 13.20 16.05 33.61
N LEU A 556 13.21 17.17 34.31
CA LEU A 556 14.40 17.62 35.06
C LEU A 556 14.43 16.93 36.43
N GLU A 557 15.42 16.08 36.64
CA GLU A 557 15.60 15.36 37.90
C GLU A 557 16.02 16.32 39.03
N ALA A 558 15.29 16.29 40.15
CA ALA A 558 15.66 17.03 41.34
C ALA A 558 16.87 16.36 42.01
N LEU A 559 17.90 17.10 42.30
CA LEU A 559 18.93 16.59 43.20
C LEU A 559 18.37 16.46 44.63
N ALA A 560 18.40 15.23 45.15
CA ALA A 560 18.00 14.91 46.51
C ALA A 560 19.04 15.44 47.52
N SER A 561 19.12 16.78 47.65
CA SER A 561 20.00 17.44 48.63
C SER A 561 19.27 18.57 49.36
N ASP A 562 18.30 18.20 50.16
CA ASP A 562 18.02 18.91 51.40
C ASP A 562 17.29 17.99 52.40
N PRO A 563 17.91 17.55 53.49
CA PRO A 563 17.22 16.77 54.53
C PRO A 563 16.10 17.58 55.24
N ALA A 564 16.01 18.89 55.02
CA ALA A 564 14.97 19.75 55.59
C ALA A 564 13.61 19.62 54.87
N ALA A 565 13.57 19.23 53.59
CA ALA A 565 12.32 19.04 52.84
C ALA A 565 11.58 17.74 53.23
N ARG A 566 12.25 16.74 53.77
CA ARG A 566 11.63 15.49 54.29
C ARG A 566 10.87 15.66 55.59
N ALA A 567 11.13 16.71 56.37
CA ALA A 567 10.48 16.94 57.66
C ALA A 567 9.12 17.65 57.57
N LEU A 568 8.70 18.12 56.40
CA LEU A 568 7.42 18.80 56.21
C LEU A 568 6.36 17.92 55.49
N SER A 569 6.71 16.68 55.15
CA SER A 569 5.80 15.71 54.53
C SER A 569 5.50 14.48 55.39
N SER A 570 5.85 14.49 56.67
CA SER A 570 5.47 13.46 57.65
C SER A 570 4.36 13.96 58.60
#